data_3ccca27f31362623f44eb17c5fc889b3
#
_entry.id   3ccca27f31362623f44eb17c5fc889b3
#
_cell.length_a   1.000
_cell.length_b   1.000
_cell.length_c   1.000
_cell.angle_alpha   90.00
_cell.angle_beta   90.00
_cell.angle_gamma   90.00
#
_symmetry.space_group_name_H-M   'P 1'
#
loop_
_entity.id
_entity.type
_entity.pdbx_description
1 polymer ?
#
loop_
_entity_poly.entity_id
_entity_poly.type
_entity_poly.pdbx_seq_one_letter_code
_entity_poly.pdbx_strand_id
1 'polypeptide(L)'
;MSTTLSRLLDSVFSGTKFVPQHTGINEDQIFDVLARLPFSLSKSQRTAIFRALRNDVSYIQGPPGTGKSFTISALAIAASELGLKVLVASQKTPAVDIVHKKLVDVLGESSCLYISENQKKKENMRAIIDSLIDKSIDVQNPIEERELNRLSTKVKALVDERLE
;
A
#
# COMPACT_ATOMS: atom_id res chain seq x y z
N MET A 1 15.13 12.38 -13.02
CA MET A 1 13.85 11.77 -13.42
C MET A 1 12.73 12.46 -12.64
N SER A 2 11.77 13.10 -13.31
CA SER A 2 10.60 13.67 -12.66
C SER A 2 9.70 12.56 -12.16
N THR A 3 9.32 12.58 -10.87
CA THR A 3 8.40 11.59 -10.31
C THR A 3 6.98 11.84 -10.83
N THR A 4 6.12 10.82 -10.86
CA THR A 4 4.70 10.96 -11.21
C THR A 4 4.03 12.07 -10.41
N LEU A 5 4.38 12.20 -9.12
CA LEU A 5 3.84 13.23 -8.25
C LEU A 5 4.26 14.65 -8.71
N SER A 6 5.53 14.89 -9.08
CA SER A 6 5.96 16.20 -9.57
C SER A 6 5.26 16.57 -10.88
N ARG A 7 5.08 15.63 -11.81
CA ARG A 7 4.34 15.85 -13.05
C ARG A 7 2.88 16.20 -12.81
N LEU A 8 2.25 15.55 -11.83
CA LEU A 8 0.86 15.83 -11.46
C LEU A 8 0.75 17.23 -10.83
N LEU A 9 1.65 17.58 -9.92
CA LEU A 9 1.70 18.91 -9.32
C LEU A 9 1.97 19.99 -10.37
N ASP A 10 2.92 19.77 -11.25
CA ASP A 10 3.23 20.69 -12.35
C ASP A 10 1.99 20.93 -13.23
N SER A 11 1.21 19.87 -13.54
CA SER A 11 -0.02 20.03 -14.33
C SER A 11 -1.11 20.84 -13.59
N VAL A 12 -1.23 20.64 -12.28
CA VAL A 12 -2.19 21.39 -11.45
C VAL A 12 -1.82 22.87 -11.37
N PHE A 13 -0.53 23.18 -11.17
CA PHE A 13 -0.07 24.57 -11.03
C PHE A 13 0.08 25.31 -12.36
N SER A 14 0.43 24.60 -13.44
CA SER A 14 0.59 25.20 -14.77
C SER A 14 -0.70 25.23 -15.58
N GLY A 15 -1.77 24.58 -15.10
CA GLY A 15 -3.04 24.42 -15.82
C GLY A 15 -2.93 23.54 -17.08
N THR A 16 -1.80 22.82 -17.24
CA THR A 16 -1.62 21.88 -18.34
C THR A 16 -2.36 20.57 -18.07
N LYS A 17 -2.85 19.92 -19.10
CA LYS A 17 -3.56 18.64 -18.94
C LYS A 17 -2.55 17.56 -18.54
N PHE A 18 -2.79 16.93 -17.38
CA PHE A 18 -2.02 15.75 -16.98
C PHE A 18 -2.35 14.57 -17.91
N VAL A 19 -1.32 13.97 -18.47
CA VAL A 19 -1.45 12.75 -19.27
C VAL A 19 -0.84 11.59 -18.49
N PRO A 20 -1.67 10.68 -17.97
CA PRO A 20 -1.18 9.48 -17.27
C PRO A 20 -0.31 8.64 -18.20
N GLN A 21 0.76 8.07 -17.65
CA GLN A 21 1.60 7.09 -18.35
C GLN A 21 1.28 5.68 -17.86
N HIS A 22 1.71 4.68 -18.59
CA HIS A 22 1.63 3.29 -18.14
C HIS A 22 2.72 2.99 -17.13
N THR A 23 2.38 2.20 -16.10
CA THR A 23 3.32 1.79 -15.03
C THR A 23 4.41 0.84 -15.53
N GLY A 24 4.27 0.29 -16.73
CA GLY A 24 5.16 -0.75 -17.27
C GLY A 24 4.85 -2.17 -16.75
N ILE A 25 3.85 -2.33 -15.90
CA ILE A 25 3.41 -3.65 -15.44
C ILE A 25 2.75 -4.38 -16.60
N ASN A 26 3.12 -5.64 -16.80
CA ASN A 26 2.55 -6.49 -17.86
C ASN A 26 1.07 -6.79 -17.55
N GLU A 27 0.22 -6.67 -18.57
CA GLU A 27 -1.22 -6.93 -18.47
C GLU A 27 -1.52 -8.38 -18.05
N ASP A 28 -0.77 -9.34 -18.55
CA ASP A 28 -0.93 -10.76 -18.19
C ASP A 28 -0.68 -10.98 -16.69
N GLN A 29 0.32 -10.33 -16.12
CA GLN A 29 0.58 -10.38 -14.67
C GLN A 29 -0.60 -9.80 -13.87
N ILE A 30 -1.21 -8.72 -14.36
CA ILE A 30 -2.39 -8.13 -13.69
C ILE A 30 -3.57 -9.13 -13.77
N PHE A 31 -3.80 -9.76 -14.92
CA PHE A 31 -4.89 -10.74 -15.07
C PHE A 31 -4.67 -11.95 -14.16
N ASP A 32 -3.45 -12.47 -14.10
CA ASP A 32 -3.09 -13.59 -13.24
C ASP A 32 -3.30 -13.30 -11.76
N VAL A 33 -2.90 -12.10 -11.31
CA VAL A 33 -3.12 -11.67 -9.93
C VAL A 33 -4.61 -11.51 -9.64
N LEU A 34 -5.37 -10.86 -10.53
CA LEU A 34 -6.82 -10.70 -10.36
C LEU A 34 -7.59 -12.03 -10.33
N ALA A 35 -7.08 -13.06 -11.03
CA ALA A 35 -7.68 -14.39 -11.02
C ALA A 35 -7.41 -15.15 -9.70
N ARG A 36 -6.29 -14.86 -9.02
CA ARG A 36 -5.90 -15.50 -7.74
C ARG A 36 -6.44 -14.83 -6.50
N LEU A 37 -7.05 -13.65 -6.61
CA LEU A 37 -7.61 -12.97 -5.44
C LEU A 37 -8.66 -13.85 -4.73
N PRO A 38 -8.66 -13.91 -3.38
CA PRO A 38 -9.52 -14.83 -2.61
C PRO A 38 -10.97 -14.37 -2.51
N PHE A 39 -11.43 -13.52 -3.41
CA PHE A 39 -12.79 -12.99 -3.43
C PHE A 39 -13.27 -12.66 -4.84
N SER A 40 -14.60 -12.71 -5.02
CA SER A 40 -15.22 -12.39 -6.29
C SER A 40 -15.34 -10.87 -6.48
N LEU A 41 -14.84 -10.40 -7.61
CA LEU A 41 -14.94 -9.01 -8.06
C LEU A 41 -15.99 -8.88 -9.16
N SER A 42 -16.81 -7.83 -9.11
CA SER A 42 -17.67 -7.47 -10.23
C SER A 42 -16.83 -7.03 -11.45
N LYS A 43 -17.42 -7.04 -12.63
CA LYS A 43 -16.75 -6.59 -13.85
C LYS A 43 -16.22 -5.15 -13.74
N SER A 44 -17.00 -4.25 -13.14
CA SER A 44 -16.60 -2.85 -12.92
C SER A 44 -15.43 -2.73 -11.94
N GLN A 45 -15.43 -3.52 -10.87
CA GLN A 45 -14.33 -3.55 -9.89
C GLN A 45 -13.04 -4.09 -10.53
N ARG A 46 -13.11 -5.18 -11.29
CA ARG A 46 -11.94 -5.71 -12.04
C ARG A 46 -11.37 -4.68 -12.99
N THR A 47 -12.23 -4.01 -13.74
CA THR A 47 -11.81 -2.96 -14.69
C THR A 47 -11.15 -1.79 -13.96
N ALA A 48 -11.70 -1.37 -12.80
CA ALA A 48 -11.13 -0.29 -12.01
C ALA A 48 -9.73 -0.65 -11.48
N ILE A 49 -9.56 -1.86 -10.93
CA ILE A 49 -8.28 -2.35 -10.43
C ILE A 49 -7.27 -2.49 -11.56
N PHE A 50 -7.66 -3.11 -12.68
CA PHE A 50 -6.80 -3.25 -13.86
C PHE A 50 -6.26 -1.89 -14.33
N ARG A 51 -7.14 -0.90 -14.47
CA ARG A 51 -6.74 0.46 -14.89
C ARG A 51 -5.84 1.14 -13.85
N ALA A 52 -6.11 0.94 -12.55
CA ALA A 52 -5.30 1.52 -11.49
C ALA A 52 -3.89 0.94 -11.46
N LEU A 53 -3.73 -0.36 -11.73
CA LEU A 53 -2.41 -1.02 -11.78
C LEU A 53 -1.64 -0.70 -13.07
N ARG A 54 -2.36 -0.43 -14.17
CA ARG A 54 -1.73 -0.15 -15.46
C ARG A 54 -1.27 1.30 -15.62
N ASN A 55 -1.97 2.25 -15.00
CA ASN A 55 -1.71 3.68 -15.16
C ASN A 55 -1.06 4.26 -13.90
N ASP A 56 -0.15 5.21 -14.08
CA ASP A 56 0.50 5.93 -12.98
C ASP A 56 -0.46 6.80 -12.15
N VAL A 57 -1.62 7.19 -12.73
CA VAL A 57 -2.71 7.87 -12.03
C VAL A 57 -4.05 7.31 -12.49
N SER A 58 -4.93 7.01 -11.54
CA SER A 58 -6.29 6.54 -11.79
C SER A 58 -7.27 7.14 -10.81
N TYR A 59 -8.48 7.42 -11.27
CA TYR A 59 -9.58 7.92 -10.47
C TYR A 59 -10.73 6.92 -10.44
N ILE A 60 -11.13 6.51 -9.23
CA ILE A 60 -12.23 5.55 -9.02
C ILE A 60 -13.38 6.26 -8.33
N GLN A 61 -14.50 6.43 -9.05
CA GLN A 61 -15.72 7.03 -8.54
C GLN A 61 -16.83 5.97 -8.42
N GLY A 62 -17.67 6.15 -7.42
CA GLY A 62 -18.87 5.32 -7.24
C GLY A 62 -19.78 5.85 -6.13
N PRO A 63 -21.09 5.68 -6.22
CA PRO A 63 -22.03 6.02 -5.15
C PRO A 63 -21.74 5.29 -3.83
N PRO A 64 -22.31 5.72 -2.69
CA PRO A 64 -22.29 4.94 -1.45
C PRO A 64 -22.83 3.52 -1.70
N GLY A 65 -22.23 2.52 -1.03
CA GLY A 65 -22.67 1.12 -1.14
C GLY A 65 -22.14 0.33 -2.34
N THR A 66 -21.45 0.93 -3.30
CA THR A 66 -20.88 0.24 -4.48
C THR A 66 -19.64 -0.61 -4.22
N GLY A 67 -19.21 -0.72 -2.96
CA GLY A 67 -18.04 -1.51 -2.59
C GLY A 67 -16.68 -0.82 -2.85
N LYS A 68 -16.61 0.52 -2.86
CA LYS A 68 -15.35 1.25 -3.07
C LYS A 68 -14.24 0.83 -2.10
N SER A 69 -14.52 0.74 -0.81
CA SER A 69 -13.54 0.28 0.18
C SER A 69 -13.07 -1.14 -0.08
N PHE A 70 -13.97 -2.01 -0.56
CA PHE A 70 -13.63 -3.36 -0.98
C PHE A 70 -12.71 -3.34 -2.22
N THR A 71 -13.03 -2.50 -3.21
CA THR A 71 -12.20 -2.32 -4.42
C THR A 71 -10.81 -1.79 -4.06
N ILE A 72 -10.70 -0.85 -3.11
CA ILE A 72 -9.41 -0.32 -2.63
C ILE A 72 -8.61 -1.42 -1.93
N SER A 73 -9.23 -2.22 -1.08
CA SER A 73 -8.56 -3.35 -0.42
C SER A 73 -8.08 -4.39 -1.44
N ALA A 74 -8.91 -4.73 -2.42
CA ALA A 74 -8.56 -5.65 -3.50
C ALA A 74 -7.41 -5.11 -4.37
N LEU A 75 -7.41 -3.81 -4.66
CA LEU A 75 -6.31 -3.15 -5.37
C LEU A 75 -5.02 -3.19 -4.57
N ALA A 76 -5.09 -2.95 -3.26
CA ALA A 76 -3.91 -3.00 -2.39
C ALA A 76 -3.29 -4.40 -2.34
N ILE A 77 -4.13 -5.44 -2.24
CA ILE A 77 -3.67 -6.84 -2.26
C ILE A 77 -3.05 -7.16 -3.63
N ALA A 78 -3.73 -6.83 -4.73
CA ALA A 78 -3.20 -7.09 -6.07
C ALA A 78 -1.88 -6.36 -6.33
N ALA A 79 -1.74 -5.12 -5.87
CA ALA A 79 -0.49 -4.36 -5.97
C ALA A 79 0.64 -5.01 -5.15
N SER A 80 0.34 -5.48 -3.94
CA SER A 80 1.30 -6.20 -3.09
C SER A 80 1.76 -7.51 -3.73
N GLU A 81 0.86 -8.30 -4.34
CA GLU A 81 1.18 -9.51 -5.09
C GLU A 81 2.10 -9.24 -6.31
N LEU A 82 2.01 -8.06 -6.88
CA LEU A 82 2.91 -7.58 -7.93
C LEU A 82 4.24 -7.03 -7.38
N GLY A 83 4.51 -7.15 -6.10
CA GLY A 83 5.73 -6.65 -5.44
C GLY A 83 5.76 -5.13 -5.25
N LEU A 84 4.64 -4.43 -5.41
CA LEU A 84 4.56 -3.00 -5.22
C LEU A 84 4.43 -2.64 -3.72
N LYS A 85 5.06 -1.54 -3.33
CA LYS A 85 4.84 -0.94 -2.01
C LYS A 85 3.56 -0.12 -2.03
N VAL A 86 2.63 -0.42 -1.12
CA VAL A 86 1.29 0.19 -1.10
C VAL A 86 1.14 1.11 0.10
N LEU A 87 0.70 2.34 -0.13
CA LEU A 87 0.30 3.29 0.89
C LEU A 87 -1.18 3.65 0.70
N VAL A 88 -1.99 3.39 1.73
CA VAL A 88 -3.39 3.83 1.77
C VAL A 88 -3.53 4.99 2.76
N ALA A 89 -3.95 6.14 2.28
CA ALA A 89 -4.13 7.34 3.10
C ALA A 89 -5.54 7.92 2.98
N SER A 90 -6.07 8.45 4.07
CA SER A 90 -7.35 9.15 4.10
C SER A 90 -7.37 10.21 5.21
N GLN A 91 -8.10 11.29 4.99
CA GLN A 91 -8.39 12.28 6.03
C GLN A 91 -9.34 11.74 7.12
N LYS A 92 -10.10 10.69 6.81
CA LYS A 92 -11.09 10.10 7.72
C LYS A 92 -10.59 8.75 8.23
N THR A 93 -10.27 8.68 9.52
CA THR A 93 -9.82 7.46 10.19
C THR A 93 -10.73 6.25 9.94
N PRO A 94 -12.09 6.34 10.01
CA PRO A 94 -12.95 5.18 9.75
C PRO A 94 -12.80 4.60 8.34
N ALA A 95 -12.43 5.40 7.35
CA ALA A 95 -12.22 4.90 5.99
C ALA A 95 -10.97 4.01 5.91
N VAL A 96 -9.89 4.39 6.60
CA VAL A 96 -8.67 3.58 6.68
C VAL A 96 -8.90 2.33 7.53
N ASP A 97 -9.64 2.44 8.65
CA ASP A 97 -9.97 1.31 9.50
C ASP A 97 -10.68 0.18 8.74
N ILE A 98 -11.63 0.53 7.87
CA ILE A 98 -12.36 -0.46 7.05
C ILE A 98 -11.43 -1.16 6.08
N VAL A 99 -10.53 -0.43 5.43
CA VAL A 99 -9.56 -1.00 4.49
C VAL A 99 -8.56 -1.85 5.24
N HIS A 100 -7.98 -1.35 6.34
CA HIS A 100 -7.03 -2.07 7.17
C HIS A 100 -7.61 -3.40 7.67
N LYS A 101 -8.82 -3.40 8.23
CA LYS A 101 -9.48 -4.62 8.68
C LYS A 101 -9.58 -5.66 7.56
N LYS A 102 -10.00 -5.24 6.36
CA LYS A 102 -10.10 -6.15 5.20
C LYS A 102 -8.74 -6.70 4.74
N LEU A 103 -7.68 -5.90 4.84
CA LEU A 103 -6.33 -6.34 4.51
C LEU A 103 -5.83 -7.36 5.53
N VAL A 104 -6.03 -7.10 6.82
CA VAL A 104 -5.67 -8.01 7.91
C VAL A 104 -6.42 -9.33 7.81
N ASP A 105 -7.72 -9.29 7.51
CA ASP A 105 -8.55 -10.51 7.33
C ASP A 105 -8.02 -11.44 6.22
N VAL A 106 -7.33 -10.89 5.21
CA VAL A 106 -6.80 -11.64 4.05
C VAL A 106 -5.31 -11.96 4.19
N LEU A 107 -4.51 -10.99 4.60
CA LEU A 107 -3.05 -11.07 4.59
C LEU A 107 -2.45 -11.39 5.97
N GLY A 108 -3.24 -11.27 7.05
CA GLY A 108 -2.79 -11.37 8.43
C GLY A 108 -2.26 -10.05 8.99
N GLU A 109 -2.19 -9.96 10.32
CA GLU A 109 -1.85 -8.73 11.05
C GLU A 109 -0.44 -8.20 10.73
N SER A 110 0.53 -9.09 10.55
CA SER A 110 1.93 -8.74 10.28
C SER A 110 2.17 -8.15 8.88
N SER A 111 1.19 -8.21 7.98
CA SER A 111 1.35 -7.76 6.59
C SER A 111 1.01 -6.29 6.38
N CYS A 112 0.41 -5.64 7.37
CA CYS A 112 -0.10 -4.27 7.25
C CYS A 112 0.32 -3.42 8.44
N LEU A 113 1.08 -2.37 8.18
CA LEU A 113 1.36 -1.35 9.19
C LEU A 113 0.22 -0.33 9.21
N TYR A 114 -0.33 -0.08 10.38
CA TYR A 114 -1.38 0.91 10.59
C TYR A 114 -0.85 2.11 11.40
N ILE A 115 -0.76 3.27 10.77
CA ILE A 115 -0.33 4.51 11.42
C ILE A 115 -1.57 5.28 11.89
N SER A 116 -1.65 5.56 13.19
CA SER A 116 -2.77 6.27 13.82
C SER A 116 -2.27 7.11 15.00
N GLU A 117 -2.98 8.16 15.33
CA GLU A 117 -2.74 8.95 16.55
C GLU A 117 -3.16 8.20 17.83
N ASN A 118 -3.93 7.12 17.71
CA ASN A 118 -4.39 6.31 18.85
C ASN A 118 -3.24 5.53 19.45
N GLN A 119 -2.97 5.75 20.77
CA GLN A 119 -1.84 5.16 21.50
C GLN A 119 -1.79 3.63 21.40
N LYS A 120 -2.91 2.95 21.58
CA LYS A 120 -2.99 1.49 21.50
C LYS A 120 -2.62 0.95 20.11
N LYS A 121 -3.00 1.68 19.03
CA LYS A 121 -2.62 1.33 17.66
C LYS A 121 -1.14 1.62 17.39
N LYS A 122 -0.55 2.63 18.02
CA LYS A 122 0.89 2.91 17.97
C LYS A 122 1.70 1.77 18.61
N GLU A 123 1.28 1.27 19.76
CA GLU A 123 1.91 0.15 20.46
C GLU A 123 1.86 -1.14 19.63
N ASN A 124 0.70 -1.46 19.02
CA ASN A 124 0.59 -2.59 18.11
C ASN A 124 1.51 -2.47 16.90
N MET A 125 1.61 -1.27 16.32
CA MET A 125 2.51 -1.03 15.19
C MET A 125 3.98 -1.24 15.59
N ARG A 126 4.41 -0.76 16.75
CA ARG A 126 5.76 -1.00 17.28
C ARG A 126 6.02 -2.50 17.42
N ALA A 127 5.10 -3.25 18.01
CA ALA A 127 5.23 -4.69 18.17
C ALA A 127 5.36 -5.43 16.82
N ILE A 128 4.61 -5.01 15.79
CA ILE A 128 4.72 -5.57 14.44
C ILE A 128 6.09 -5.26 13.84
N ILE A 129 6.56 -4.01 13.93
CA ILE A 129 7.87 -3.60 13.43
C ILE A 129 8.97 -4.40 14.12
N ASP A 130 8.95 -4.53 15.44
CA ASP A 130 9.91 -5.30 16.20
C ASP A 130 9.92 -6.77 15.75
N SER A 131 8.74 -7.39 15.55
CA SER A 131 8.64 -8.77 15.08
C SER A 131 9.16 -8.96 13.64
N LEU A 132 9.02 -7.96 12.76
CA LEU A 132 9.54 -8.00 11.40
C LEU A 132 11.06 -7.84 11.39
N ILE A 133 11.60 -7.00 12.27
CA ILE A 133 13.04 -6.81 12.44
C ILE A 133 13.67 -8.10 12.96
N ASP A 134 13.10 -8.71 13.99
CA ASP A 134 13.61 -9.96 14.58
C ASP A 134 13.60 -11.10 13.56
N LYS A 135 12.56 -11.20 12.73
CA LYS A 135 12.50 -12.19 11.63
C LYS A 135 13.49 -11.91 10.50
N SER A 136 13.91 -10.66 10.31
CA SER A 136 14.86 -10.26 9.26
C SER A 136 16.32 -10.53 9.68
N ILE A 137 16.58 -10.72 10.96
CA ILE A 137 17.94 -10.91 11.53
C ILE A 137 18.44 -12.35 11.36
N ASP A 138 17.60 -13.29 10.91
CA ASP A 138 18.00 -14.69 10.65
C ASP A 138 18.79 -14.85 9.32
N VAL A 139 19.70 -13.90 9.04
CA VAL A 139 20.55 -13.89 7.84
C VAL A 139 21.92 -14.46 8.19
N GLN A 140 22.28 -15.53 7.51
CA GLN A 140 23.55 -16.26 7.71
C GLN A 140 24.83 -15.47 7.31
N ASN A 141 24.71 -14.21 6.91
CA ASN A 141 25.84 -13.40 6.46
C ASN A 141 26.12 -12.22 7.44
N PRO A 142 27.28 -12.20 8.12
CA PRO A 142 27.61 -11.19 9.13
C PRO A 142 27.67 -9.74 8.59
N ILE A 143 27.85 -9.54 7.30
CA ILE A 143 27.91 -8.22 6.67
C ILE A 143 26.47 -7.70 6.47
N GLU A 144 25.58 -8.55 6.02
CA GLU A 144 24.16 -8.23 5.86
C GLU A 144 23.47 -8.01 7.22
N GLU A 145 23.85 -8.77 8.23
CA GLU A 145 23.36 -8.61 9.60
C GLU A 145 23.69 -7.23 10.18
N ARG A 146 24.91 -6.72 9.99
CA ARG A 146 25.31 -5.38 10.44
C ARG A 146 24.55 -4.28 9.74
N GLU A 147 24.30 -4.43 8.46
CA GLU A 147 23.56 -3.43 7.65
C GLU A 147 22.07 -3.45 7.98
N LEU A 148 21.47 -4.63 8.19
CA LEU A 148 20.12 -4.83 8.69
C LEU A 148 19.92 -4.22 10.08
N ASN A 149 20.84 -4.44 11.00
CA ASN A 149 20.80 -3.85 12.34
C ASN A 149 20.89 -2.32 12.30
N ARG A 150 21.72 -1.76 11.42
CA ARG A 150 21.83 -0.32 11.20
C ARG A 150 20.54 0.28 10.63
N LEU A 151 19.93 -0.38 9.63
CA LEU A 151 18.68 0.02 9.05
C LEU A 151 17.51 -0.10 10.03
N SER A 152 17.48 -1.17 10.80
CA SER A 152 16.52 -1.42 11.87
C SER A 152 16.54 -0.31 12.92
N THR A 153 17.72 0.05 13.41
CA THR A 153 17.89 1.16 14.37
C THR A 153 17.40 2.48 13.79
N LYS A 154 17.69 2.73 12.50
CA LYS A 154 17.25 3.94 11.82
C LYS A 154 15.72 3.98 11.61
N VAL A 155 15.12 2.85 11.31
CA VAL A 155 13.64 2.73 11.19
C VAL A 155 12.98 2.94 12.55
N LYS A 156 13.51 2.32 13.63
CA LYS A 156 13.01 2.52 14.99
C LYS A 156 13.06 4.00 15.40
N ALA A 157 14.17 4.68 15.17
CA ALA A 157 14.31 6.10 15.47
C ALA A 157 13.32 6.98 14.70
N LEU A 158 13.11 6.71 13.41
CA LEU A 158 12.14 7.44 12.58
C LEU A 158 10.68 7.20 12.99
N VAL A 159 10.38 5.99 13.46
CA VAL A 159 9.05 5.64 13.98
C VAL A 159 8.80 6.34 15.30
N ASP A 160 9.79 6.37 16.20
CA ASP A 160 9.67 7.05 17.48
C ASP A 160 9.53 8.57 17.32
N GLU A 161 10.33 9.21 16.45
CA GLU A 161 10.23 10.64 16.13
C GLU A 161 8.86 11.06 15.54
N ARG A 162 8.18 10.14 14.82
CA ARG A 162 6.89 10.44 14.20
C ARG A 162 5.67 10.06 15.03
N LEU A 163 5.87 9.32 16.12
CA LEU A 163 4.80 8.85 16.99
C LEU A 163 4.73 9.64 18.31
N GLU A 164 5.69 10.53 18.58
CA GLU A 164 5.62 11.58 19.59
C GLU A 164 4.85 12.80 19.06
#